data_50713e3bddd49dcbee37f926c84ef19b
#
_entry.id   50713e3bddd49dcbee37f926c84ef19b
#
_cell.length_a   1.000
_cell.length_b   1.000
_cell.length_c   1.000
_cell.angle_alpha   90.00
_cell.angle_beta   90.00
_cell.angle_gamma   90.00
#
_symmetry.space_group_name_H-M   'P 1'
#
loop_
_entity.id
_entity.type
_entity.pdbx_description
1 polymer ?
#
loop_
_entity_poly.entity_id
_entity_poly.type
_entity_poly.pdbx_seq_one_letter_code
_entity_poly.pdbx_strand_id
1 'polypeptide(L)' 'IPNGATVGIDTGNKTIRDGSIYAINHGGLLRIKLLYNMPNNQIKIRSYNTDEYDDEIAVLNEVSVIGKVFWYSVLL' A
#
# COMPACT_ATOMS: atom_id res chain seq x y z
N ILE A 1 0.65 3.52 9.20
CA ILE A 1 0.96 4.97 9.18
C ILE A 1 -0.21 5.71 9.81
N PRO A 2 0.04 6.50 10.85
CA PRO A 2 -1.04 7.21 11.54
C PRO A 2 -1.69 8.28 10.67
N ASN A 3 -2.93 8.62 10.99
CA ASN A 3 -3.61 9.74 10.36
C ASN A 3 -2.84 11.03 10.62
N GLY A 4 -2.80 11.91 9.63
CA GLY A 4 -2.07 13.16 9.71
C GLY A 4 -0.58 13.04 9.44
N ALA A 5 -0.09 11.85 9.12
CA ALA A 5 1.30 11.65 8.74
C ALA A 5 1.57 12.22 7.34
N THR A 6 2.78 12.71 7.14
CA THR A 6 3.27 13.07 5.81
C THR A 6 4.12 11.92 5.29
N VAL A 7 3.90 11.52 4.04
CA VAL A 7 4.65 10.43 3.42
C VAL A 7 5.42 10.91 2.21
N GLY A 8 6.62 10.37 2.01
CA GLY A 8 7.39 10.52 0.80
C GLY A 8 7.18 9.32 -0.10
N ILE A 9 6.82 9.55 -1.35
CA ILE A 9 6.48 8.49 -2.31
C ILE A 9 7.46 8.54 -3.48
N ASP A 10 8.10 7.42 -3.75
CA ASP A 10 8.93 7.24 -4.94
C ASP A 10 8.06 6.71 -6.07
N THR A 11 7.62 7.62 -6.95
CA THR A 11 6.75 7.28 -8.08
C THR A 11 7.48 6.52 -9.19
N GLY A 12 8.78 6.48 -9.16
CA GLY A 12 9.59 5.68 -10.09
C GLY A 12 9.70 4.21 -9.67
N ASN A 13 9.25 3.87 -8.46
CA ASN A 13 9.37 2.52 -7.91
C ASN A 13 7.98 1.92 -7.69
N LYS A 14 7.51 1.19 -8.71
CA LYS A 14 6.16 0.62 -8.71
C LYS A 14 6.17 -0.91 -8.69
N THR A 15 7.35 -1.53 -8.67
CA THR A 15 7.47 -2.98 -8.57
C THR A 15 7.19 -3.41 -7.14
N ILE A 16 6.24 -4.32 -6.95
CA ILE A 16 5.82 -4.75 -5.63
C ILE A 16 6.85 -5.70 -5.03
N ARG A 17 7.37 -5.32 -3.87
CA ARG A 17 8.18 -6.18 -3.01
C ARG A 17 7.37 -6.51 -1.77
N ASP A 18 7.32 -7.79 -1.42
CA ASP A 18 6.52 -8.28 -0.31
C ASP A 18 6.86 -7.55 0.99
N GLY A 19 5.84 -7.02 1.64
CA GLY A 19 5.97 -6.35 2.94
C GLY A 19 6.39 -4.89 2.88
N SER A 20 6.61 -4.32 1.70
CA SER A 20 6.89 -2.89 1.55
C SER A 20 5.58 -2.10 1.51
N ILE A 21 5.68 -0.81 1.87
CA ILE A 21 4.54 0.09 1.92
C ILE A 21 4.43 0.84 0.59
N TYR A 22 3.22 0.90 0.06
CA TYR A 22 2.94 1.58 -1.21
C TYR A 22 1.74 2.51 -1.08
N ALA A 23 1.79 3.61 -1.86
CA ALA A 23 0.60 4.39 -2.16
C ALA A 23 -0.08 3.73 -3.36
N ILE A 24 -1.35 3.43 -3.22
CA ILE A 24 -2.13 2.77 -4.27
C ILE A 24 -3.44 3.51 -4.50
N ASN A 25 -3.96 3.38 -5.71
CA ASN A 25 -5.35 3.73 -6.03
C ASN A 25 -6.11 2.42 -6.21
N HIS A 26 -7.07 2.18 -5.35
CA HIS A 26 -7.87 0.97 -5.37
C HIS A 26 -9.35 1.35 -5.41
N GLY A 27 -9.98 1.07 -6.55
CA GLY A 27 -11.39 1.42 -6.73
C GLY A 27 -11.68 2.91 -6.61
N GLY A 28 -10.73 3.77 -7.00
CA GLY A 28 -10.86 5.21 -6.91
C GLY A 28 -10.44 5.81 -5.57
N LEU A 29 -10.00 4.98 -4.62
CA LEU A 29 -9.55 5.43 -3.31
C LEU A 29 -8.04 5.40 -3.21
N LEU A 30 -7.46 6.49 -2.71
CA LEU A 30 -6.04 6.54 -2.37
C LEU A 30 -5.84 5.84 -1.03
N ARG A 31 -4.96 4.84 -1.01
CA ARG A 31 -4.66 4.06 0.19
C ARG A 31 -3.15 3.91 0.36
N ILE A 32 -2.69 3.85 1.61
CA ILE A 32 -1.30 3.56 1.96
C ILE A 32 -1.30 2.21 2.67
N LYS A 33 -0.72 1.20 2.04
CA LYS A 33 -0.84 -0.18 2.50
C LYS A 33 0.45 -0.97 2.25
N LEU A 34 0.65 -2.04 3.02
CA LEU A 34 1.67 -3.04 2.72
C LEU A 34 1.12 -3.98 1.64
N LEU A 35 1.95 -4.29 0.66
CA LEU A 35 1.55 -5.16 -0.44
C LEU A 35 2.40 -6.42 -0.46
N TYR A 36 1.77 -7.52 -0.84
CA TYR A 36 2.41 -8.83 -1.00
C TYR A 36 1.97 -9.44 -2.33
N ASN A 37 2.92 -9.99 -3.08
CA ASN A 37 2.60 -10.70 -4.31
C ASN A 37 1.87 -12.00 -3.99
N MET A 38 0.87 -12.30 -4.81
CA MET A 38 0.08 -13.53 -4.73
C MET A 38 0.01 -14.17 -6.11
N PRO A 39 -0.22 -15.50 -6.20
CA PRO A 39 -0.42 -16.13 -7.49
C PRO A 39 -1.72 -15.67 -8.16
N ASN A 40 -1.83 -15.95 -9.47
CA ASN A 40 -3.05 -15.70 -10.26
C ASN A 40 -3.39 -14.21 -10.40
N ASN A 41 -2.38 -13.35 -10.60
CA ASN A 41 -2.57 -11.90 -10.75
C ASN A 41 -3.32 -11.27 -9.59
N GLN A 42 -3.03 -11.72 -8.38
CA GLN A 42 -3.61 -11.18 -7.16
C GLN A 42 -2.55 -10.53 -6.29
N ILE A 43 -2.97 -9.61 -5.45
CA ILE A 43 -2.12 -9.06 -4.39
C ILE A 43 -2.86 -9.13 -3.06
N LYS A 44 -2.09 -9.33 -2.00
CA LYS A 44 -2.59 -9.21 -0.64
C LYS A 44 -2.29 -7.80 -0.15
N ILE A 45 -3.31 -7.15 0.36
CA ILE A 45 -3.25 -5.79 0.89
C ILE A 45 -3.39 -5.89 2.40
N ARG A 46 -2.36 -5.43 3.11
CA ARG A 46 -2.34 -5.47 4.57
C ARG A 46 -2.32 -4.06 5.12
N SER A 47 -3.21 -3.81 6.09
CA SER A 47 -3.21 -2.58 6.84
C SER A 47 -2.03 -2.54 7.80
N TYR A 48 -1.46 -1.37 8.01
CA TYR A 48 -0.39 -1.18 9.00
C TYR A 48 -0.88 -1.56 10.40
N ASN A 49 -2.12 -1.26 10.71
CA ASN A 49 -2.76 -1.65 11.97
C ASN A 49 -3.56 -2.94 11.77
N THR A 50 -2.89 -4.08 11.91
CA THR A 50 -3.51 -5.40 11.70
C THR A 50 -4.47 -5.80 12.81
N ASP A 51 -4.46 -5.13 13.95
CA ASP A 51 -5.40 -5.41 15.04
C ASP A 51 -6.82 -4.97 14.73
N GLU A 52 -6.98 -3.99 13.82
CA GLU A 52 -8.28 -3.44 13.46
C GLU A 52 -8.81 -3.92 12.11
N TYR A 53 -7.93 -4.37 11.20
CA TYR A 53 -8.30 -4.66 9.82
C TYR A 53 -7.68 -5.97 9.37
N ASP A 54 -8.51 -6.82 8.75
CA ASP A 54 -8.04 -8.06 8.12
C ASP A 54 -7.33 -7.77 6.80
N ASP A 55 -6.50 -8.72 6.36
CA ASP A 55 -5.89 -8.66 5.04
C ASP A 55 -6.96 -8.75 3.96
N GLU A 56 -6.74 -8.03 2.86
CA GLU A 56 -7.60 -8.08 1.68
C GLU A 56 -6.85 -8.72 0.52
N ILE A 57 -7.57 -9.45 -0.31
CA ILE A 57 -7.04 -9.98 -1.58
C ILE A 57 -7.72 -9.21 -2.71
N ALA A 58 -6.93 -8.66 -3.62
CA ALA A 58 -7.43 -7.92 -4.76
C ALA A 58 -6.80 -8.44 -6.04
N VAL A 59 -7.51 -8.27 -7.16
CA VAL A 59 -6.96 -8.55 -8.48
C VAL A 59 -6.00 -7.43 -8.85
N LEU A 60 -4.81 -7.79 -9.31
CA LEU A 60 -3.74 -6.84 -9.54
C LEU A 60 -4.13 -5.69 -10.48
N ASN A 61 -4.91 -5.99 -11.53
CA ASN A 61 -5.33 -4.96 -12.50
C ASN A 61 -6.41 -4.00 -11.97
N GLU A 62 -6.97 -4.25 -10.79
CA GLU A 62 -7.90 -3.34 -10.13
C GLU A 62 -7.19 -2.36 -9.21
N VAL A 63 -5.88 -2.53 -9.01
CA VAL A 63 -5.08 -1.71 -8.12
C VAL A 63 -3.99 -1.02 -8.94
N SER A 64 -3.93 0.30 -8.85
CA SER A 64 -2.89 1.09 -9.48
C SER A 64 -1.87 1.49 -8.43
N VAL A 65 -0.62 1.02 -8.59
CA VAL A 65 0.47 1.40 -7.69
C VAL A 65 0.97 2.77 -8.09
N ILE A 66 0.88 3.74 -7.18
CA ILE A 66 1.37 5.10 -7.40
C ILE A 66 2.88 5.15 -7.18
N GLY A 67 3.35 4.52 -6.13
CA GLY A 67 4.77 4.45 -5.82
C GLY A 67 5.02 3.83 -4.46
N LYS A 68 6.31 3.60 -4.18
CA LYS A 68 6.75 3.04 -2.90
C LYS A 68 6.94 4.17 -1.89
N VAL A 69 6.43 3.97 -0.67
CA VAL A 69 6.67 4.90 0.43
C VAL A 69 8.10 4.68 0.93
N PHE A 70 8.92 5.72 0.91
CA PHE A 70 10.31 5.62 1.35
C PHE A 70 10.57 6.29 2.69
N TRP A 71 9.68 7.19 3.15
CA TRP A 71 9.71 7.73 4.49
C TRP A 71 8.35 8.27 4.88
N TYR A 72 8.14 8.46 6.17
CA TYR A 72 6.99 9.19 6.68
C TYR A 72 7.37 9.96 7.94
N SER A 73 6.59 11.00 8.25
CA SER A 73 6.73 11.76 9.48
C SER A 73 5.37 11.95 10.13
N VAL A 74 5.37 12.09 11.43
CA VAL A 74 4.15 12.28 12.23
C VAL A 74 4.30 13.58 13.00
N LEU A 75 3.27 14.44 12.96
CA LEU A 75 3.20 15.61 13.81
C LEU A 75 2.73 15.17 15.21
N LEU A 76 3.53 15.51 16.17
CA LEU A 76 3.23 15.22 17.58
C LEU A 76 2.53 16.41 18.25
#